data_e1e5ec3b058a0bd38485799a26da787f
#
_entry.id   e1e5ec3b058a0bd38485799a26da787f
#
_cell.length_a   1.000
_cell.length_b   1.000
_cell.length_c   1.000
_cell.angle_alpha   90.00
_cell.angle_beta   90.00
_cell.angle_gamma   90.00
#
_symmetry.space_group_name_H-M   'P 1'
#
loop_
_entity.id
_entity.type
_entity.pdbx_description
1 polymer ?
#
loop_
_entity_poly.entity_id
_entity_poly.type
_entity_poly.pdbx_seq_one_letter_code
_entity_poly.pdbx_strand_id
1 'polypeptide(L)'
;FLLCFCPILNRCPLVRSVSSLQNLEQAVRAEVEAKNYIKIPDLLISSDACQISNPFSFFSSFPQNIRVQIVDEMLQSLIPIRPRSKPQLTYSYLLSYTLQSSHPFPLALAVLQRTLRSGCLPVPQTHVLLSSAWLDQRCLSHSVANILLQMQSIGYHPDCVTCNYLLSSLCAVDQLEEAVKVLRGMGGAGCIPDSSSYGTVIGAMCRVRKTAKALNLMKQMVVQYGLTPGQGTLVKLLAALRANREIWKAVEMIEFLEKESNSVGFESYELVIEGCLEKREYVLAAKVATGMTERGFIPYIRVRQKIIEGLASIDEWKLACAVRQRFAALKS
;
A
#
# COMPACT_ATOMS: atom_id res chain seq x y z
N PHE A 1 8.18 -64.41 20.81
CA PHE A 1 6.89 -64.79 21.39
C PHE A 1 5.87 -63.67 21.23
N LEU A 2 4.83 -63.94 20.41
CA LEU A 2 3.45 -63.43 20.41
C LEU A 2 3.22 -61.91 20.28
N LEU A 3 3.03 -61.47 19.08
CA LEU A 3 1.84 -60.76 18.45
C LEU A 3 0.72 -60.36 19.39
N CYS A 4 0.43 -59.06 19.47
CA CYS A 4 -0.92 -58.56 19.62
C CYS A 4 -1.16 -57.45 18.58
N PHE A 5 -1.90 -57.78 17.55
CA PHE A 5 -2.53 -56.88 16.59
C PHE A 5 -3.67 -56.16 17.32
N CYS A 6 -3.61 -54.82 17.29
CA CYS A 6 -4.78 -53.99 17.56
C CYS A 6 -5.01 -53.10 16.33
N PRO A 7 -6.12 -53.18 15.62
CA PRO A 7 -6.41 -52.30 14.52
C PRO A 7 -7.02 -51.00 15.06
N ILE A 8 -6.19 -49.98 15.27
CA ILE A 8 -6.72 -48.63 15.43
C ILE A 8 -6.93 -48.09 14.02
N LEU A 9 -8.18 -48.19 13.58
CA LEU A 9 -8.69 -47.43 12.44
C LEU A 9 -8.54 -45.93 12.74
N ASN A 10 -7.42 -45.39 12.29
CA ASN A 10 -7.25 -43.95 12.16
C ASN A 10 -8.28 -43.46 11.12
N ARG A 11 -9.39 -42.96 11.60
CA ARG A 11 -10.30 -42.15 10.76
C ARG A 11 -9.54 -40.93 10.34
N CYS A 12 -9.25 -40.90 9.06
CA CYS A 12 -8.53 -39.83 8.38
C CYS A 12 -9.21 -38.46 8.69
N PRO A 13 -8.53 -37.45 9.20
CA PRO A 13 -9.13 -36.14 9.48
C PRO A 13 -9.71 -35.45 8.23
N LEU A 14 -9.29 -35.86 7.03
CA LEU A 14 -9.78 -35.39 5.74
C LEU A 14 -11.26 -35.64 5.48
N VAL A 15 -11.82 -36.75 5.95
CA VAL A 15 -13.24 -37.10 5.69
C VAL A 15 -14.21 -36.28 6.55
N ARG A 16 -13.81 -35.87 7.76
CA ARG A 16 -14.63 -34.98 8.60
C ARG A 16 -14.64 -33.55 8.08
N SER A 17 -13.57 -33.09 7.45
CA SER A 17 -13.48 -31.72 6.90
C SER A 17 -14.36 -31.53 5.65
N VAL A 18 -14.49 -32.54 4.78
CA VAL A 18 -15.30 -32.45 3.55
C VAL A 18 -16.80 -32.38 3.87
N SER A 19 -17.30 -33.15 4.83
CA SER A 19 -18.72 -33.12 5.21
C SER A 19 -19.13 -31.81 5.92
N SER A 20 -18.25 -31.22 6.72
CA SER A 20 -18.52 -29.93 7.37
C SER A 20 -18.50 -28.76 6.39
N LEU A 21 -17.66 -28.83 5.35
CA LEU A 21 -17.58 -27.83 4.27
C LEU A 21 -18.82 -27.84 3.38
N GLN A 22 -19.28 -29.03 2.97
CA GLN A 22 -20.52 -29.16 2.20
C GLN A 22 -21.74 -28.63 2.99
N ASN A 23 -21.75 -28.83 4.29
CA ASN A 23 -22.79 -28.30 5.18
C ASN A 23 -22.74 -26.74 5.24
N LEU A 24 -21.53 -26.12 5.31
CA LEU A 24 -21.43 -24.66 5.34
C LEU A 24 -21.80 -24.02 4.01
N GLU A 25 -21.30 -24.54 2.89
CA GLU A 25 -21.67 -24.07 1.55
C GLU A 25 -23.19 -24.15 1.33
N GLN A 26 -23.80 -25.26 1.71
CA GLN A 26 -25.26 -25.45 1.65
C GLN A 26 -26.02 -24.48 2.56
N ALA A 27 -25.51 -24.24 3.78
CA ALA A 27 -26.12 -23.29 4.71
C ALA A 27 -26.03 -21.84 4.17
N VAL A 28 -24.88 -21.44 3.67
CA VAL A 28 -24.69 -20.12 3.04
C VAL A 28 -25.58 -19.98 1.80
N ARG A 29 -25.67 -21.03 0.97
CA ARG A 29 -26.55 -21.08 -0.21
C ARG A 29 -27.99 -20.89 0.15
N ALA A 30 -28.50 -21.60 1.17
CA ALA A 30 -29.87 -21.49 1.64
C ALA A 30 -30.22 -20.06 2.10
N GLU A 31 -29.30 -19.38 2.85
CA GLU A 31 -29.53 -18.01 3.28
C GLU A 31 -29.46 -17.01 2.10
N VAL A 32 -28.63 -17.28 1.08
CA VAL A 32 -28.60 -16.48 -0.16
C VAL A 32 -29.89 -16.65 -0.95
N GLU A 33 -30.41 -17.88 -1.14
CA GLU A 33 -31.65 -18.14 -1.82
C GLU A 33 -32.87 -17.57 -1.06
N ALA A 34 -32.80 -17.53 0.28
CA ALA A 34 -33.80 -16.89 1.14
C ALA A 34 -33.63 -15.37 1.25
N LYS A 35 -32.61 -14.75 0.61
CA LYS A 35 -32.23 -13.33 0.73
C LYS A 35 -31.92 -12.86 2.15
N ASN A 36 -31.52 -13.77 3.04
CA ASN A 36 -31.19 -13.48 4.44
C ASN A 36 -29.71 -13.18 4.64
N TYR A 37 -29.16 -12.24 3.87
CA TYR A 37 -27.72 -11.95 3.83
C TYR A 37 -27.12 -11.54 5.18
N ILE A 38 -27.92 -10.98 6.08
CA ILE A 38 -27.49 -10.51 7.41
C ILE A 38 -27.02 -11.67 8.32
N LYS A 39 -27.49 -12.90 8.08
CA LYS A 39 -27.09 -14.09 8.86
C LYS A 39 -25.78 -14.72 8.40
N ILE A 40 -25.33 -14.43 7.17
CA ILE A 40 -24.13 -15.04 6.59
C ILE A 40 -22.88 -14.80 7.44
N PRO A 41 -22.60 -13.58 7.97
CA PRO A 41 -21.47 -13.39 8.86
C PRO A 41 -21.47 -14.29 10.09
N ASP A 42 -22.65 -14.54 10.70
CA ASP A 42 -22.75 -15.41 11.88
C ASP A 42 -22.45 -16.87 11.53
N LEU A 43 -22.94 -17.35 10.39
CA LEU A 43 -22.63 -18.69 9.89
C LEU A 43 -21.12 -18.87 9.64
N LEU A 44 -20.47 -17.88 9.04
CA LEU A 44 -19.03 -17.93 8.74
C LEU A 44 -18.17 -17.86 10.00
N ILE A 45 -18.60 -17.12 11.03
CA ILE A 45 -17.90 -17.04 12.32
C ILE A 45 -18.04 -18.33 13.12
N SER A 46 -19.22 -18.98 13.07
CA SER A 46 -19.49 -20.20 13.82
C SER A 46 -18.83 -21.46 13.23
N SER A 47 -18.36 -21.40 11.99
CA SER A 47 -17.64 -22.48 11.35
C SER A 47 -16.16 -22.47 11.71
N ASP A 48 -15.62 -23.63 12.14
CA ASP A 48 -14.19 -23.77 12.42
C ASP A 48 -13.33 -23.38 11.21
N ALA A 49 -12.36 -22.48 11.44
CA ALA A 49 -11.60 -21.73 10.43
C ALA A 49 -10.63 -22.55 9.54
N CYS A 50 -10.67 -23.88 9.57
CA CYS A 50 -9.82 -24.74 8.73
C CYS A 50 -10.49 -25.11 7.39
N GLN A 51 -10.96 -24.10 6.63
CA GLN A 51 -11.69 -24.38 5.38
C GLN A 51 -10.76 -24.29 4.16
N ILE A 52 -10.75 -25.36 3.37
CA ILE A 52 -9.96 -25.51 2.15
C ILE A 52 -10.68 -24.90 0.92
N SER A 53 -12.01 -24.79 0.93
CA SER A 53 -12.82 -24.27 -0.17
C SER A 53 -13.58 -22.99 0.19
N ASN A 54 -13.87 -22.16 -0.82
CA ASN A 54 -14.63 -20.92 -0.63
C ASN A 54 -16.13 -21.23 -0.52
N PRO A 55 -16.82 -20.77 0.55
CA PRO A 55 -18.24 -21.04 0.77
C PRO A 55 -19.18 -20.38 -0.27
N PHE A 56 -18.66 -19.51 -1.15
CA PHE A 56 -19.39 -18.88 -2.25
C PHE A 56 -19.14 -19.55 -3.62
N SER A 57 -18.47 -20.72 -3.66
CA SER A 57 -18.16 -21.43 -4.91
C SER A 57 -19.41 -21.77 -5.73
N PHE A 58 -20.56 -22.00 -5.08
CA PHE A 58 -21.85 -22.24 -5.75
C PHE A 58 -22.33 -21.09 -6.62
N PHE A 59 -21.84 -19.87 -6.45
CA PHE A 59 -22.17 -18.74 -7.33
C PHE A 59 -21.84 -19.01 -8.80
N SER A 60 -20.88 -19.91 -9.07
CA SER A 60 -20.53 -20.33 -10.43
C SER A 60 -21.73 -20.97 -11.18
N SER A 61 -22.72 -21.51 -10.47
CA SER A 61 -23.94 -22.07 -11.06
C SER A 61 -24.96 -21.03 -11.55
N PHE A 62 -24.83 -19.76 -11.09
CA PHE A 62 -25.74 -18.69 -11.52
C PHE A 62 -25.23 -17.96 -12.76
N PRO A 63 -26.12 -17.45 -13.64
CA PRO A 63 -25.76 -16.52 -14.71
C PRO A 63 -25.08 -15.27 -14.17
N GLN A 64 -24.22 -14.65 -15.00
CA GLN A 64 -23.39 -13.50 -14.59
C GLN A 64 -24.22 -12.32 -14.07
N ASN A 65 -25.32 -11.97 -14.72
CA ASN A 65 -26.20 -10.87 -14.32
C ASN A 65 -26.83 -11.13 -12.93
N ILE A 66 -27.25 -12.37 -12.65
CA ILE A 66 -27.82 -12.76 -11.36
C ILE A 66 -26.74 -12.72 -10.27
N ARG A 67 -25.52 -13.18 -10.58
CA ARG A 67 -24.39 -13.10 -9.62
C ARG A 67 -24.07 -11.67 -9.21
N VAL A 68 -24.01 -10.75 -10.17
CA VAL A 68 -23.77 -9.33 -9.89
C VAL A 68 -24.86 -8.78 -8.99
N GLN A 69 -26.13 -9.08 -9.29
CA GLN A 69 -27.26 -8.64 -8.48
C GLN A 69 -27.21 -9.19 -7.05
N ILE A 70 -26.99 -10.51 -6.89
CA ILE A 70 -26.91 -11.15 -5.55
C ILE A 70 -25.77 -10.55 -4.73
N VAL A 71 -24.59 -10.37 -5.33
CA VAL A 71 -23.44 -9.79 -4.63
C VAL A 71 -23.72 -8.34 -4.25
N ASP A 72 -24.36 -7.54 -5.11
CA ASP A 72 -24.73 -6.17 -4.76
C ASP A 72 -25.76 -6.13 -3.62
N GLU A 73 -26.85 -6.88 -3.70
CA GLU A 73 -27.84 -7.00 -2.62
C GLU A 73 -27.20 -7.40 -1.30
N MET A 74 -26.27 -8.36 -1.34
CA MET A 74 -25.49 -8.80 -0.17
C MET A 74 -24.62 -7.66 0.38
N LEU A 75 -23.85 -6.98 -0.46
CA LEU A 75 -22.99 -5.87 -0.05
C LEU A 75 -23.79 -4.74 0.61
N GLN A 76 -24.98 -4.42 0.10
CA GLN A 76 -25.88 -3.43 0.69
C GLN A 76 -26.41 -3.90 2.06
N SER A 77 -26.78 -5.16 2.18
CA SER A 77 -27.30 -5.76 3.42
C SER A 77 -26.26 -5.83 4.54
N LEU A 78 -24.95 -5.86 4.21
CA LEU A 78 -23.88 -5.87 5.19
C LEU A 78 -23.55 -4.49 5.80
N ILE A 79 -24.02 -3.39 5.20
CA ILE A 79 -23.72 -2.01 5.66
C ILE A 79 -24.19 -1.74 7.11
N PRO A 80 -25.41 -2.10 7.52
CA PRO A 80 -25.92 -1.79 8.86
C PRO A 80 -25.32 -2.67 9.96
N ILE A 81 -24.60 -3.76 9.61
CA ILE A 81 -24.10 -4.72 10.60
C ILE A 81 -23.08 -4.06 11.55
N ARG A 82 -23.26 -4.37 12.84
CA ARG A 82 -22.36 -3.92 13.91
C ARG A 82 -21.95 -5.11 14.78
N PRO A 83 -20.71 -5.17 15.29
CA PRO A 83 -19.59 -4.23 15.00
C PRO A 83 -19.15 -4.32 13.52
N ARG A 84 -18.48 -3.29 13.00
CA ARG A 84 -18.05 -3.22 11.58
C ARG A 84 -17.10 -4.34 11.17
N SER A 85 -16.40 -4.97 12.13
CA SER A 85 -15.53 -6.14 11.88
C SER A 85 -16.31 -7.44 11.65
N LYS A 86 -17.59 -7.52 12.05
CA LYS A 86 -18.39 -8.73 11.94
C LYS A 86 -18.48 -9.30 10.50
N PRO A 87 -18.71 -8.51 9.44
CA PRO A 87 -18.75 -9.01 8.07
C PRO A 87 -17.37 -9.22 7.42
N GLN A 88 -16.26 -9.10 8.14
CA GLN A 88 -14.90 -9.20 7.58
C GLN A 88 -14.65 -10.52 6.85
N LEU A 89 -15.07 -11.66 7.43
CA LEU A 89 -14.93 -12.97 6.79
C LEU A 89 -15.76 -13.06 5.51
N THR A 90 -16.99 -12.53 5.53
CA THR A 90 -17.87 -12.50 4.35
C THR A 90 -17.21 -11.73 3.21
N TYR A 91 -16.69 -10.53 3.49
CA TYR A 91 -15.96 -9.76 2.50
C TYR A 91 -14.71 -10.49 1.98
N SER A 92 -13.93 -11.13 2.86
CA SER A 92 -12.73 -11.86 2.49
C SER A 92 -13.02 -13.02 1.55
N TYR A 93 -14.05 -13.82 1.84
CA TYR A 93 -14.47 -14.93 0.99
C TYR A 93 -15.07 -14.47 -0.34
N LEU A 94 -15.92 -13.42 -0.33
CA LEU A 94 -16.45 -12.83 -1.56
C LEU A 94 -15.34 -12.27 -2.45
N LEU A 95 -14.40 -11.56 -1.87
CA LEU A 95 -13.29 -10.98 -2.60
C LEU A 95 -12.38 -12.08 -3.18
N SER A 96 -12.05 -13.09 -2.40
CA SER A 96 -11.30 -14.26 -2.88
C SER A 96 -12.01 -14.96 -4.03
N TYR A 97 -13.34 -15.18 -3.90
CA TYR A 97 -14.15 -15.80 -4.94
C TYR A 97 -14.13 -14.97 -6.23
N THR A 98 -14.39 -13.65 -6.13
CA THR A 98 -14.47 -12.77 -7.31
C THR A 98 -13.13 -12.53 -8.00
N LEU A 99 -12.01 -12.72 -7.29
CA LEU A 99 -10.67 -12.60 -7.85
C LEU A 99 -10.14 -13.90 -8.48
N GLN A 100 -10.61 -15.07 -8.00
CA GLN A 100 -10.11 -16.39 -8.46
C GLN A 100 -10.88 -16.95 -9.65
N SER A 101 -12.09 -16.50 -9.88
CA SER A 101 -12.96 -17.04 -10.93
C SER A 101 -13.03 -16.10 -12.14
N SER A 102 -13.46 -16.64 -13.28
CA SER A 102 -13.67 -15.89 -14.54
C SER A 102 -14.85 -14.88 -14.44
N HIS A 103 -14.96 -14.21 -13.29
CA HIS A 103 -15.97 -13.19 -13.04
C HIS A 103 -15.54 -11.84 -13.60
N PRO A 104 -16.50 -10.93 -13.87
CA PRO A 104 -16.13 -9.61 -14.31
C PRO A 104 -15.27 -8.94 -13.23
N PHE A 105 -14.06 -8.54 -13.58
CA PHE A 105 -13.13 -7.84 -12.70
C PHE A 105 -13.76 -6.61 -12.01
N PRO A 106 -14.70 -5.86 -12.64
CA PRO A 106 -15.44 -4.79 -11.98
C PRO A 106 -16.15 -5.22 -10.69
N LEU A 107 -16.67 -6.46 -10.63
CA LEU A 107 -17.33 -6.97 -9.43
C LEU A 107 -16.33 -7.16 -8.29
N ALA A 108 -15.12 -7.65 -8.57
CA ALA A 108 -14.06 -7.76 -7.57
C ALA A 108 -13.65 -6.39 -7.01
N LEU A 109 -13.55 -5.38 -7.87
CA LEU A 109 -13.29 -4.00 -7.44
C LEU A 109 -14.43 -3.42 -6.59
N ALA A 110 -15.69 -3.73 -6.90
CA ALA A 110 -16.84 -3.29 -6.12
C ALA A 110 -16.84 -3.93 -4.71
N VAL A 111 -16.57 -5.24 -4.63
CA VAL A 111 -16.41 -5.95 -3.34
C VAL A 111 -15.25 -5.34 -2.54
N LEU A 112 -14.09 -5.11 -3.17
CA LEU A 112 -12.95 -4.48 -2.54
C LEU A 112 -13.29 -3.07 -2.01
N GLN A 113 -13.93 -2.25 -2.82
CA GLN A 113 -14.36 -0.90 -2.45
C GLN A 113 -15.26 -0.94 -1.21
N ARG A 114 -16.24 -1.82 -1.19
CA ARG A 114 -17.15 -1.96 -0.06
C ARG A 114 -16.42 -2.46 1.19
N THR A 115 -15.51 -3.42 1.04
CA THR A 115 -14.66 -3.93 2.13
C THR A 115 -13.89 -2.78 2.79
N LEU A 116 -13.18 -1.98 1.99
CA LEU A 116 -12.38 -0.85 2.47
C LEU A 116 -13.23 0.24 3.12
N ARG A 117 -14.38 0.60 2.52
CA ARG A 117 -15.33 1.59 3.09
C ARG A 117 -15.96 1.12 4.40
N SER A 118 -16.07 -0.19 4.62
CA SER A 118 -16.53 -0.76 5.89
C SER A 118 -15.48 -0.71 6.99
N GLY A 119 -14.24 -0.33 6.68
CA GLY A 119 -13.10 -0.35 7.60
C GLY A 119 -12.52 -1.76 7.81
N CYS A 120 -12.94 -2.75 6.99
CA CYS A 120 -12.36 -4.07 7.00
C CYS A 120 -11.09 -4.09 6.14
N LEU A 121 -10.05 -4.75 6.63
CA LEU A 121 -8.82 -4.94 5.86
C LEU A 121 -8.88 -6.29 5.15
N PRO A 122 -8.65 -6.33 3.82
CA PRO A 122 -8.50 -7.59 3.10
C PRO A 122 -7.33 -8.41 3.64
N VAL A 123 -7.41 -9.73 3.51
CA VAL A 123 -6.32 -10.63 3.91
C VAL A 123 -5.07 -10.44 3.03
N PRO A 124 -3.85 -10.71 3.52
CA PRO A 124 -2.61 -10.46 2.75
C PRO A 124 -2.57 -11.14 1.37
N GLN A 125 -3.17 -12.31 1.22
CA GLN A 125 -3.27 -13.03 -0.05
C GLN A 125 -4.01 -12.25 -1.14
N THR A 126 -4.87 -11.30 -0.74
CA THR A 126 -5.60 -10.43 -1.67
C THR A 126 -4.67 -9.62 -2.57
N HIS A 127 -3.49 -9.23 -2.08
CA HIS A 127 -2.52 -8.49 -2.90
C HIS A 127 -2.07 -9.29 -4.13
N VAL A 128 -1.80 -10.58 -3.95
CA VAL A 128 -1.37 -11.47 -5.05
C VAL A 128 -2.53 -11.70 -6.02
N LEU A 129 -3.72 -12.05 -5.50
CA LEU A 129 -4.89 -12.33 -6.32
C LEU A 129 -5.34 -11.10 -7.12
N LEU A 130 -5.40 -9.93 -6.48
CA LEU A 130 -5.78 -8.68 -7.14
C LEU A 130 -4.79 -8.28 -8.21
N SER A 131 -3.49 -8.42 -7.93
CA SER A 131 -2.45 -8.10 -8.92
C SER A 131 -2.51 -9.03 -10.12
N SER A 132 -2.72 -10.32 -9.93
CA SER A 132 -2.89 -11.30 -11.02
C SER A 132 -4.13 -10.95 -11.86
N ALA A 133 -5.29 -10.79 -11.22
CA ALA A 133 -6.53 -10.44 -11.90
C ALA A 133 -6.43 -9.10 -12.65
N TRP A 134 -5.72 -8.12 -12.10
CA TRP A 134 -5.44 -6.85 -12.79
C TRP A 134 -4.60 -7.07 -14.04
N LEU A 135 -3.50 -7.82 -13.96
CA LEU A 135 -2.63 -8.08 -15.09
C LEU A 135 -3.35 -8.82 -16.22
N ASP A 136 -4.23 -9.78 -15.89
CA ASP A 136 -5.07 -10.47 -16.86
C ASP A 136 -5.98 -9.47 -17.61
N GLN A 137 -6.60 -8.54 -16.89
CA GLN A 137 -7.40 -7.47 -17.51
C GLN A 137 -6.57 -6.52 -18.36
N ARG A 138 -5.32 -6.25 -17.97
CA ARG A 138 -4.39 -5.43 -18.77
C ARG A 138 -3.99 -6.10 -20.08
N CYS A 139 -3.98 -7.42 -20.15
CA CYS A 139 -3.82 -8.15 -21.42
C CYS A 139 -4.99 -7.94 -22.37
N LEU A 140 -6.20 -7.75 -21.84
CA LEU A 140 -7.42 -7.53 -22.63
C LEU A 140 -7.66 -6.05 -23.00
N SER A 141 -7.22 -5.13 -22.15
CA SER A 141 -7.39 -3.69 -22.33
C SER A 141 -6.14 -2.92 -21.93
N HIS A 142 -5.61 -2.10 -22.86
CA HIS A 142 -4.42 -1.29 -22.58
C HIS A 142 -4.70 -0.02 -21.76
N SER A 143 -5.96 0.41 -21.65
CA SER A 143 -6.34 1.63 -20.94
C SER A 143 -6.69 1.33 -19.47
N VAL A 144 -5.91 1.88 -18.54
CA VAL A 144 -6.20 1.83 -17.10
C VAL A 144 -7.56 2.45 -16.78
N ALA A 145 -7.83 3.64 -17.36
CA ALA A 145 -9.09 4.35 -17.14
C ALA A 145 -10.29 3.50 -17.58
N ASN A 146 -10.22 2.87 -18.76
CA ASN A 146 -11.31 2.03 -19.26
C ASN A 146 -11.58 0.83 -18.35
N ILE A 147 -10.54 0.18 -17.80
CA ILE A 147 -10.72 -0.95 -16.87
C ILE A 147 -11.43 -0.47 -15.59
N LEU A 148 -10.99 0.66 -15.02
CA LEU A 148 -11.61 1.21 -13.83
C LEU A 148 -13.05 1.66 -14.08
N LEU A 149 -13.32 2.32 -15.22
CA LEU A 149 -14.66 2.78 -15.59
C LEU A 149 -15.66 1.65 -15.83
N GLN A 150 -15.20 0.42 -16.11
CA GLN A 150 -16.11 -0.74 -16.18
C GLN A 150 -16.91 -0.96 -14.88
N MET A 151 -16.47 -0.45 -13.74
CA MET A 151 -17.26 -0.49 -12.50
C MET A 151 -18.61 0.22 -12.66
N GLN A 152 -18.71 1.21 -13.54
CA GLN A 152 -19.95 1.95 -13.79
C GLN A 152 -21.04 1.07 -14.43
N SER A 153 -20.66 0.06 -15.22
CA SER A 153 -21.60 -0.89 -15.83
C SER A 153 -22.39 -1.72 -14.81
N ILE A 154 -21.89 -1.79 -13.56
CA ILE A 154 -22.52 -2.50 -12.45
C ILE A 154 -22.98 -1.55 -11.33
N GLY A 155 -23.07 -0.24 -11.61
CA GLY A 155 -23.57 0.78 -10.67
C GLY A 155 -22.55 1.29 -9.66
N TYR A 156 -21.25 1.00 -9.81
CA TYR A 156 -20.19 1.45 -8.93
C TYR A 156 -19.29 2.48 -9.60
N HIS A 157 -18.77 3.42 -8.82
CA HIS A 157 -17.79 4.40 -9.31
C HIS A 157 -16.42 4.13 -8.67
N PRO A 158 -15.33 4.12 -9.47
CA PRO A 158 -13.99 4.01 -8.93
C PRO A 158 -13.73 5.09 -7.87
N ASP A 159 -12.96 4.78 -6.85
CA ASP A 159 -12.52 5.74 -5.85
C ASP A 159 -11.02 5.64 -5.56
N CYS A 160 -10.47 6.70 -4.97
CA CYS A 160 -9.06 6.81 -4.69
C CYS A 160 -8.57 5.72 -3.71
N VAL A 161 -9.41 5.33 -2.74
CA VAL A 161 -9.05 4.31 -1.74
C VAL A 161 -8.86 2.94 -2.38
N THR A 162 -9.77 2.55 -3.28
CA THR A 162 -9.69 1.29 -4.04
C THR A 162 -8.47 1.29 -4.98
N CYS A 163 -8.24 2.41 -5.68
CA CYS A 163 -7.07 2.57 -6.53
C CYS A 163 -5.77 2.51 -5.72
N ASN A 164 -5.71 3.13 -4.55
CA ASN A 164 -4.54 3.07 -3.67
C ASN A 164 -4.27 1.66 -3.15
N TYR A 165 -5.32 0.87 -2.87
CA TYR A 165 -5.15 -0.53 -2.53
C TYR A 165 -4.61 -1.36 -3.71
N LEU A 166 -5.09 -1.10 -4.94
CA LEU A 166 -4.54 -1.71 -6.15
C LEU A 166 -3.06 -1.35 -6.36
N LEU A 167 -2.70 -0.06 -6.21
CA LEU A 167 -1.30 0.39 -6.25
C LEU A 167 -0.44 -0.35 -5.22
N SER A 168 -0.94 -0.45 -3.97
CA SER A 168 -0.26 -1.18 -2.91
C SER A 168 -0.07 -2.67 -3.25
N SER A 169 -1.09 -3.28 -3.87
CA SER A 169 -1.05 -4.68 -4.29
C SER A 169 0.00 -4.93 -5.36
N LEU A 170 0.03 -4.10 -6.41
CA LEU A 170 1.04 -4.18 -7.45
C LEU A 170 2.45 -3.95 -6.91
N CYS A 171 2.60 -3.02 -5.97
CA CYS A 171 3.86 -2.75 -5.29
C CYS A 171 4.31 -3.91 -4.37
N ALA A 172 3.38 -4.67 -3.80
CA ALA A 172 3.67 -5.83 -2.95
C ALA A 172 4.22 -7.03 -3.74
N VAL A 173 3.87 -7.13 -5.02
CA VAL A 173 4.35 -8.18 -5.93
C VAL A 173 5.40 -7.66 -6.94
N ASP A 174 6.06 -6.55 -6.63
CA ASP A 174 7.10 -5.90 -7.43
C ASP A 174 6.71 -5.50 -8.86
N GLN A 175 5.41 -5.38 -9.17
CA GLN A 175 4.89 -4.89 -10.45
C GLN A 175 4.91 -3.35 -10.53
N LEU A 176 6.09 -2.76 -10.29
CA LEU A 176 6.25 -1.30 -10.14
C LEU A 176 5.94 -0.52 -11.42
N GLU A 177 6.27 -1.05 -12.60
CA GLU A 177 5.99 -0.38 -13.86
C GLU A 177 4.49 -0.31 -14.10
N GLU A 178 3.76 -1.36 -13.76
CA GLU A 178 2.31 -1.36 -13.86
C GLU A 178 1.67 -0.44 -12.80
N ALA A 179 2.20 -0.41 -11.58
CA ALA A 179 1.77 0.55 -10.55
C ALA A 179 1.89 2.00 -11.03
N VAL A 180 2.99 2.36 -11.73
CA VAL A 180 3.15 3.70 -12.33
C VAL A 180 2.12 3.97 -13.41
N LYS A 181 1.77 2.97 -14.26
CA LYS A 181 0.72 3.13 -15.27
C LYS A 181 -0.65 3.35 -14.62
N VAL A 182 -0.95 2.60 -13.56
CA VAL A 182 -2.18 2.79 -12.78
C VAL A 182 -2.22 4.19 -12.18
N LEU A 183 -1.15 4.63 -11.52
CA LEU A 183 -1.03 5.95 -10.92
C LEU A 183 -1.32 7.08 -11.93
N ARG A 184 -0.78 6.96 -13.15
CA ARG A 184 -0.99 7.95 -14.23
C ARG A 184 -2.38 7.87 -14.87
N GLY A 185 -2.96 6.68 -14.91
CA GLY A 185 -4.21 6.41 -15.61
C GLY A 185 -5.46 6.59 -14.76
N MET A 186 -5.35 6.57 -13.42
CA MET A 186 -6.53 6.65 -12.53
C MET A 186 -7.25 8.01 -12.62
N GLY A 187 -6.54 9.09 -12.95
CA GLY A 187 -7.17 10.39 -13.20
C GLY A 187 -8.18 10.38 -14.36
N GLY A 188 -7.93 9.58 -15.41
CA GLY A 188 -8.88 9.39 -16.51
C GLY A 188 -10.17 8.64 -16.14
N ALA A 189 -10.17 7.97 -14.98
CA ALA A 189 -11.37 7.34 -14.40
C ALA A 189 -12.03 8.21 -13.31
N GLY A 190 -11.65 9.49 -13.17
CA GLY A 190 -12.17 10.38 -12.16
C GLY A 190 -11.52 10.21 -10.76
N CYS A 191 -10.50 9.35 -10.65
CA CYS A 191 -9.79 9.13 -9.39
C CYS A 191 -8.48 9.94 -9.40
N ILE A 192 -8.49 11.14 -8.85
CA ILE A 192 -7.30 11.99 -8.80
C ILE A 192 -6.30 11.39 -7.80
N PRO A 193 -5.05 11.05 -8.24
CA PRO A 193 -4.02 10.58 -7.33
C PRO A 193 -3.69 11.61 -6.25
N ASP A 194 -3.53 11.14 -5.03
CA ASP A 194 -3.14 11.96 -3.88
C ASP A 194 -1.69 11.71 -3.44
N SER A 195 -1.24 12.43 -2.41
CA SER A 195 0.10 12.24 -1.83
C SER A 195 0.34 10.80 -1.34
N SER A 196 -0.71 10.09 -0.91
CA SER A 196 -0.61 8.69 -0.48
C SER A 196 -0.42 7.75 -1.67
N SER A 197 -1.10 8.01 -2.80
CA SER A 197 -0.93 7.27 -4.06
C SER A 197 0.53 7.28 -4.51
N TYR A 198 1.11 8.49 -4.61
CA TYR A 198 2.52 8.69 -4.96
C TYR A 198 3.45 8.08 -3.92
N GLY A 199 3.17 8.30 -2.63
CA GLY A 199 3.97 7.80 -1.51
C GLY A 199 4.10 6.28 -1.50
N THR A 200 3.03 5.56 -1.86
CA THR A 200 3.01 4.10 -1.98
C THR A 200 3.99 3.62 -3.03
N VAL A 201 3.93 4.19 -4.24
CA VAL A 201 4.79 3.79 -5.37
C VAL A 201 6.25 4.20 -5.12
N ILE A 202 6.50 5.44 -4.65
CA ILE A 202 7.83 5.93 -4.30
C ILE A 202 8.46 5.04 -3.22
N GLY A 203 7.71 4.74 -2.15
CA GLY A 203 8.20 3.87 -1.07
C GLY A 203 8.55 2.46 -1.56
N ALA A 204 7.78 1.91 -2.49
CA ALA A 204 8.07 0.62 -3.10
C ALA A 204 9.34 0.67 -3.98
N MET A 205 9.51 1.73 -4.79
CA MET A 205 10.73 1.94 -5.57
C MET A 205 11.98 2.06 -4.69
N CYS A 206 11.86 2.72 -3.53
CA CYS A 206 12.95 2.85 -2.56
C CYS A 206 13.37 1.48 -2.00
N ARG A 207 12.41 0.59 -1.67
CA ARG A 207 12.72 -0.77 -1.19
C ARG A 207 13.54 -1.59 -2.17
N VAL A 208 13.26 -1.46 -3.47
CA VAL A 208 14.02 -2.18 -4.54
C VAL A 208 15.16 -1.34 -5.12
N ARG A 209 15.59 -0.29 -4.43
CA ARG A 209 16.72 0.58 -4.81
C ARG A 209 16.61 1.27 -6.18
N LYS A 210 15.42 1.43 -6.72
CA LYS A 210 15.17 2.21 -7.96
C LYS A 210 15.10 3.71 -7.67
N THR A 211 16.12 4.25 -7.01
CA THR A 211 16.19 5.63 -6.49
C THR A 211 16.01 6.70 -7.55
N ALA A 212 16.58 6.51 -8.75
CA ALA A 212 16.43 7.47 -9.84
C ALA A 212 14.97 7.63 -10.29
N LYS A 213 14.22 6.51 -10.39
CA LYS A 213 12.79 6.53 -10.72
C LYS A 213 11.95 7.14 -9.60
N ALA A 214 12.29 6.82 -8.34
CA ALA A 214 11.63 7.39 -7.17
C ALA A 214 11.82 8.93 -7.08
N LEU A 215 13.03 9.43 -7.34
CA LEU A 215 13.34 10.87 -7.43
C LEU A 215 12.50 11.57 -8.51
N ASN A 216 12.48 11.01 -9.71
CA ASN A 216 11.71 11.57 -10.81
C ASN A 216 10.21 11.61 -10.51
N LEU A 217 9.69 10.56 -9.90
CA LEU A 217 8.28 10.49 -9.50
C LEU A 217 7.94 11.51 -8.41
N MET A 218 8.85 11.72 -7.43
CA MET A 218 8.70 12.74 -6.39
C MET A 218 8.68 14.14 -7.00
N LYS A 219 9.63 14.46 -7.90
CA LYS A 219 9.67 15.75 -8.60
C LYS A 219 8.39 15.96 -9.44
N GLN A 220 7.93 14.92 -10.14
CA GLN A 220 6.70 14.96 -10.94
C GLN A 220 5.48 15.28 -10.05
N MET A 221 5.37 14.63 -8.89
CA MET A 221 4.28 14.85 -7.93
C MET A 221 4.21 16.32 -7.48
N VAL A 222 5.36 16.93 -7.18
CA VAL A 222 5.44 18.31 -6.70
C VAL A 222 5.16 19.30 -7.84
N VAL A 223 5.86 19.16 -8.98
CA VAL A 223 5.80 20.18 -10.06
C VAL A 223 4.55 20.07 -10.90
N GLN A 224 4.13 18.86 -11.28
CA GLN A 224 3.00 18.70 -12.20
C GLN A 224 1.65 18.71 -11.49
N TYR A 225 1.60 18.21 -10.27
CA TYR A 225 0.35 18.04 -9.53
C TYR A 225 0.22 18.95 -8.31
N GLY A 226 1.26 19.72 -7.97
CA GLY A 226 1.23 20.61 -6.81
C GLY A 226 1.04 19.89 -5.47
N LEU A 227 1.36 18.60 -5.39
CA LEU A 227 1.15 17.79 -4.21
C LEU A 227 2.34 17.89 -3.26
N THR A 228 2.06 18.11 -1.98
CA THR A 228 3.07 18.11 -0.93
C THR A 228 3.46 16.67 -0.55
N PRO A 229 4.75 16.31 -0.59
CA PRO A 229 5.22 15.00 -0.15
C PRO A 229 4.96 14.76 1.33
N GLY A 230 4.45 13.58 1.67
CA GLY A 230 4.38 13.16 3.08
C GLY A 230 5.79 12.99 3.67
N GLN A 231 6.01 13.47 4.91
CA GLN A 231 7.33 13.40 5.57
C GLN A 231 7.91 11.97 5.59
N GLY A 232 7.07 10.97 5.90
CA GLY A 232 7.52 9.56 5.89
C GLY A 232 7.94 9.05 4.51
N THR A 233 7.38 9.58 3.42
CA THR A 233 7.79 9.26 2.05
C THR A 233 9.12 9.89 1.72
N LEU A 234 9.32 11.15 2.12
CA LEU A 234 10.59 11.87 1.93
C LEU A 234 11.73 11.18 2.68
N VAL A 235 11.52 10.86 3.97
CA VAL A 235 12.51 10.12 4.78
C VAL A 235 12.90 8.79 4.14
N LYS A 236 11.93 8.01 3.64
CA LYS A 236 12.21 6.74 2.93
C LYS A 236 13.07 6.96 1.66
N LEU A 237 12.78 8.01 0.90
CA LEU A 237 13.55 8.33 -0.30
C LEU A 237 14.99 8.75 0.06
N LEU A 238 15.16 9.65 1.03
CA LEU A 238 16.47 10.11 1.48
C LEU A 238 17.29 8.95 2.09
N ALA A 239 16.67 8.08 2.87
CA ALA A 239 17.30 6.88 3.40
C ALA A 239 17.78 5.92 2.28
N ALA A 240 16.98 5.73 1.24
CA ALA A 240 17.35 4.91 0.09
C ALA A 240 18.53 5.53 -0.69
N LEU A 241 18.54 6.85 -0.86
CA LEU A 241 19.66 7.57 -1.49
C LEU A 241 20.95 7.45 -0.66
N ARG A 242 20.87 7.61 0.67
CA ARG A 242 22.00 7.39 1.60
C ARG A 242 22.53 5.96 1.49
N ALA A 243 21.64 4.95 1.50
CA ALA A 243 22.02 3.54 1.37
C ALA A 243 22.67 3.21 0.01
N ASN A 244 22.25 3.88 -1.05
CA ASN A 244 22.86 3.78 -2.39
C ASN A 244 24.13 4.65 -2.56
N ARG A 245 24.56 5.32 -1.51
CA ARG A 245 25.71 6.24 -1.53
C ARG A 245 25.55 7.46 -2.46
N GLU A 246 24.31 7.82 -2.77
CA GLU A 246 23.94 8.95 -3.65
C GLU A 246 23.56 10.20 -2.82
N ILE A 247 24.38 10.53 -1.82
CA ILE A 247 24.05 11.58 -0.84
C ILE A 247 23.87 12.96 -1.48
N TRP A 248 24.61 13.26 -2.53
CA TRP A 248 24.47 14.52 -3.26
C TRP A 248 23.08 14.69 -3.88
N LYS A 249 22.44 13.59 -4.35
CA LYS A 249 21.04 13.63 -4.82
C LYS A 249 20.06 13.87 -3.67
N ALA A 250 20.40 13.43 -2.46
CA ALA A 250 19.58 13.70 -1.28
C ALA A 250 19.63 15.19 -0.91
N VAL A 251 20.81 15.82 -1.00
CA VAL A 251 20.97 17.28 -0.82
C VAL A 251 20.18 18.04 -1.88
N GLU A 252 20.35 17.69 -3.16
CA GLU A 252 19.57 18.30 -4.25
C GLU A 252 18.05 18.18 -4.07
N MET A 253 17.57 17.06 -3.51
CA MET A 253 16.15 16.87 -3.25
C MET A 253 15.65 17.80 -2.16
N ILE A 254 16.41 18.01 -1.08
CA ILE A 254 16.06 18.98 -0.04
C ILE A 254 16.00 20.39 -0.65
N GLU A 255 17.02 20.82 -1.38
CA GLU A 255 17.06 22.13 -2.03
C GLU A 255 15.91 22.33 -3.01
N PHE A 256 15.58 21.29 -3.79
CA PHE A 256 14.45 21.31 -4.69
C PHE A 256 13.13 21.52 -3.94
N LEU A 257 12.87 20.78 -2.85
CA LEU A 257 11.66 20.91 -2.07
C LEU A 257 11.54 22.28 -1.40
N GLU A 258 12.65 22.82 -0.89
CA GLU A 258 12.69 24.17 -0.32
C GLU A 258 12.36 25.24 -1.34
N LYS A 259 12.92 25.12 -2.57
CA LYS A 259 12.62 26.01 -3.70
C LYS A 259 11.16 26.00 -4.09
N GLU A 260 10.56 24.81 -4.09
CA GLU A 260 9.12 24.61 -4.37
C GLU A 260 8.23 24.90 -3.14
N SER A 261 8.78 25.58 -2.11
CA SER A 261 8.05 25.96 -0.88
C SER A 261 7.41 24.78 -0.13
N ASN A 262 7.93 23.57 -0.30
CA ASN A 262 7.52 22.41 0.47
C ASN A 262 8.28 22.36 1.81
N SER A 263 7.58 21.97 2.88
CA SER A 263 8.18 21.80 4.19
C SER A 263 9.04 20.54 4.24
N VAL A 264 10.29 20.68 4.67
CA VAL A 264 11.20 19.57 4.98
C VAL A 264 11.27 19.44 6.50
N GLY A 265 11.02 18.23 7.02
CA GLY A 265 11.05 17.98 8.47
C GLY A 265 12.45 17.79 9.02
N PHE A 266 12.60 17.96 10.33
CA PHE A 266 13.85 17.80 11.08
C PHE A 266 14.58 16.48 10.76
N GLU A 267 13.86 15.35 10.79
CA GLU A 267 14.41 14.02 10.51
C GLU A 267 15.04 13.91 9.11
N SER A 268 14.45 14.58 8.13
CA SER A 268 14.99 14.61 6.75
C SER A 268 16.33 15.32 6.67
N TYR A 269 16.47 16.49 7.34
CA TYR A 269 17.73 17.19 7.41
C TYR A 269 18.82 16.39 8.11
N GLU A 270 18.49 15.84 9.29
CA GLU A 270 19.45 15.04 10.06
C GLU A 270 19.96 13.85 9.26
N LEU A 271 19.05 13.10 8.63
CA LEU A 271 19.41 11.95 7.81
C LEU A 271 20.41 12.29 6.70
N VAL A 272 20.23 13.44 6.05
CA VAL A 272 21.11 13.89 4.97
C VAL A 272 22.44 14.42 5.53
N ILE A 273 22.41 15.18 6.61
CA ILE A 273 23.64 15.67 7.28
C ILE A 273 24.50 14.49 7.74
N GLU A 274 23.91 13.50 8.40
CA GLU A 274 24.64 12.29 8.81
C GLU A 274 25.23 11.54 7.61
N GLY A 275 24.47 11.41 6.53
CA GLY A 275 24.95 10.80 5.29
C GLY A 275 26.13 11.56 4.66
N CYS A 276 26.11 12.89 4.70
CA CYS A 276 27.25 13.73 4.28
C CYS A 276 28.46 13.50 5.17
N LEU A 277 28.28 13.45 6.49
CA LEU A 277 29.37 13.19 7.46
C LEU A 277 30.00 11.81 7.27
N GLU A 278 29.19 10.77 7.02
CA GLU A 278 29.68 9.42 6.70
C GLU A 278 30.55 9.38 5.42
N LYS A 279 30.26 10.26 4.48
CA LYS A 279 31.01 10.39 3.23
C LYS A 279 32.15 11.39 3.30
N ARG A 280 32.35 12.06 4.43
CA ARG A 280 33.29 13.15 4.63
C ARG A 280 33.02 14.35 3.71
N GLU A 281 31.78 14.52 3.26
CA GLU A 281 31.30 15.65 2.48
C GLU A 281 30.93 16.81 3.44
N TYR A 282 31.93 17.34 4.13
CA TYR A 282 31.74 18.32 5.22
C TYR A 282 31.14 19.65 4.75
N VAL A 283 31.49 20.09 3.53
CA VAL A 283 30.94 21.31 2.92
C VAL A 283 29.44 21.14 2.66
N LEU A 284 29.01 19.97 2.12
CA LEU A 284 27.61 19.69 1.91
C LEU A 284 26.87 19.55 3.24
N ALA A 285 27.48 18.91 4.24
CA ALA A 285 26.88 18.80 5.58
C ALA A 285 26.68 20.22 6.19
N ALA A 286 27.62 21.11 6.05
CA ALA A 286 27.52 22.49 6.52
C ALA A 286 26.40 23.26 5.80
N LYS A 287 26.30 23.11 4.47
CA LYS A 287 25.25 23.74 3.66
C LYS A 287 23.84 23.30 4.11
N VAL A 288 23.63 22.00 4.25
CA VAL A 288 22.34 21.44 4.68
C VAL A 288 22.01 21.86 6.12
N ALA A 289 23.01 21.85 7.02
CA ALA A 289 22.82 22.27 8.41
C ALA A 289 22.49 23.78 8.51
N THR A 290 23.06 24.61 7.66
CA THR A 290 22.72 26.03 7.59
C THR A 290 21.28 26.23 7.13
N GLY A 291 20.88 25.61 6.03
CA GLY A 291 19.46 25.60 5.56
C GLY A 291 18.49 25.13 6.63
N MET A 292 18.83 24.06 7.34
CA MET A 292 18.06 23.56 8.49
C MET A 292 17.85 24.64 9.56
N THR A 293 18.89 25.43 9.88
CA THR A 293 18.79 26.53 10.88
C THR A 293 17.92 27.70 10.39
N GLU A 294 17.90 27.97 9.09
CA GLU A 294 17.05 28.98 8.46
C GLU A 294 15.57 28.64 8.57
N ARG A 295 15.26 27.36 8.65
CA ARG A 295 13.89 26.83 8.87
C ARG A 295 13.51 26.72 10.36
N GLY A 296 14.37 27.18 11.27
CA GLY A 296 14.13 27.18 12.70
C GLY A 296 14.45 25.87 13.41
N PHE A 297 15.09 24.91 12.75
CA PHE A 297 15.53 23.67 13.38
C PHE A 297 16.96 23.79 13.90
N ILE A 298 17.25 23.14 15.01
CA ILE A 298 18.57 23.17 15.65
C ILE A 298 19.22 21.78 15.53
N PRO A 299 20.34 21.63 14.77
CA PRO A 299 21.06 20.36 14.70
C PRO A 299 21.59 19.92 16.06
N TYR A 300 21.67 18.64 16.35
CA TYR A 300 22.21 18.11 17.60
C TYR A 300 23.66 18.56 17.83
N ILE A 301 24.04 18.77 19.08
CA ILE A 301 25.39 19.26 19.46
C ILE A 301 26.49 18.41 18.83
N ARG A 302 26.35 17.07 18.86
CA ARG A 302 27.31 16.14 18.25
C ARG A 302 27.48 16.35 16.75
N VAL A 303 26.37 16.63 16.06
CA VAL A 303 26.37 16.87 14.60
C VAL A 303 27.07 18.16 14.30
N ARG A 304 26.76 19.24 15.06
CA ARG A 304 27.43 20.55 14.93
C ARG A 304 28.95 20.46 15.12
N GLN A 305 29.39 19.72 16.14
CA GLN A 305 30.83 19.50 16.41
C GLN A 305 31.49 18.75 15.25
N LYS A 306 30.93 17.65 14.78
CA LYS A 306 31.46 16.86 13.66
C LYS A 306 31.59 17.68 12.36
N ILE A 307 30.62 18.56 12.07
CA ILE A 307 30.70 19.46 10.90
C ILE A 307 31.90 20.42 11.03
N ILE A 308 32.03 21.08 12.18
CA ILE A 308 33.13 22.07 12.41
C ILE A 308 34.48 21.37 12.37
N GLU A 309 34.65 20.25 13.06
CA GLU A 309 35.91 19.49 13.07
C GLU A 309 36.22 18.92 11.68
N GLY A 310 35.21 18.44 10.96
CA GLY A 310 35.37 17.97 9.59
C GLY A 310 35.80 19.04 8.62
N LEU A 311 35.20 20.24 8.67
CA LEU A 311 35.59 21.38 7.84
C LEU A 311 37.05 21.83 8.15
N ALA A 312 37.41 21.86 9.43
CA ALA A 312 38.77 22.16 9.84
C ALA A 312 39.78 21.12 9.31
N SER A 313 39.41 19.85 9.25
CA SER A 313 40.26 18.76 8.75
C SER A 313 40.56 18.81 7.25
N ILE A 314 39.78 19.57 6.48
CA ILE A 314 39.96 19.81 5.02
C ILE A 314 40.41 21.25 4.70
N ASP A 315 40.95 21.95 5.69
CA ASP A 315 41.45 23.35 5.59
C ASP A 315 40.37 24.39 5.24
N GLU A 316 39.10 24.09 5.37
CA GLU A 316 37.99 25.02 5.15
C GLU A 316 37.68 25.85 6.41
N TRP A 317 38.72 26.52 6.95
CA TRP A 317 38.69 27.29 8.21
C TRP A 317 37.68 28.45 8.18
N LYS A 318 37.57 29.14 7.05
CA LYS A 318 36.64 30.26 6.91
C LYS A 318 35.19 29.78 7.07
N LEU A 319 34.86 28.69 6.41
CA LEU A 319 33.52 28.08 6.49
C LEU A 319 33.26 27.50 7.89
N ALA A 320 34.25 26.83 8.50
CA ALA A 320 34.14 26.31 9.86
C ALA A 320 33.84 27.44 10.87
N CYS A 321 34.52 28.60 10.77
CA CYS A 321 34.26 29.75 11.63
C CYS A 321 32.87 30.36 11.40
N ALA A 322 32.43 30.51 10.15
CA ALA A 322 31.11 31.02 9.82
C ALA A 322 29.99 30.12 10.37
N VAL A 323 30.10 28.80 10.15
CA VAL A 323 29.13 27.80 10.65
C VAL A 323 29.13 27.76 12.18
N ARG A 324 30.30 27.86 12.83
CA ARG A 324 30.40 27.92 14.29
C ARG A 324 29.70 29.18 14.85
N GLN A 325 29.88 30.33 14.24
CA GLN A 325 29.19 31.56 14.64
C GLN A 325 27.67 31.42 14.46
N ARG A 326 27.22 30.84 13.35
CA ARG A 326 25.81 30.56 13.09
C ARG A 326 25.22 29.68 14.18
N PHE A 327 25.89 28.58 14.52
CA PHE A 327 25.44 27.67 15.55
C PHE A 327 25.46 28.28 16.98
N ALA A 328 26.39 29.18 17.24
CA ALA A 328 26.44 29.90 18.52
C ALA A 328 25.30 30.91 18.68
N ALA A 329 24.80 31.46 17.56
CA ALA A 329 23.68 32.40 17.56
C ALA A 329 22.31 31.69 17.77
N LEU A 330 22.26 30.33 17.66
CA LEU A 330 21.06 29.58 17.95
C LEU A 330 20.83 29.54 19.45
N LYS A 331 19.71 30.12 19.90
CA LYS A 331 19.29 30.01 21.31
C LYS A 331 18.90 28.55 21.53
N SER A 332 19.54 27.92 22.50
CA SER A 332 19.19 26.59 23.00
C SER A 332 17.78 26.55 23.59
#